data_57701444b822f273d8f3a5192446011a
#
_entry.id   57701444b822f273d8f3a5192446011a
#
_cell.length_a   1.000
_cell.length_b   1.000
_cell.length_c   1.000
_cell.angle_alpha   90.00
_cell.angle_beta   90.00
_cell.angle_gamma   90.00
#
_symmetry.space_group_name_H-M   'P 1'
#
loop_
_entity.id
_entity.type
_entity.pdbx_description
1 polymer ?
#
loop_
_entity_poly.entity_id
_entity_poly.type
_entity_poly.pdbx_seq_one_letter_code
_entity_poly.pdbx_strand_id
1 'polypeptide(L)'
;MTVTYEVPLSYTINVSLSALPQGLAEFNTNSIAIFSNEPAGFSDSYRAYLTPSSVATDFGSNSLTYKMANALFKPVPNFRTGGGNLYIFPFDGTNATAGNFTTIDLKESNITAFQSLENGSLSITIDGKTSVVSGLNFTSVKTLEDIANVIRSKNLDVNISVDSNKIVFTSRSAGASSSVEINTISKADLIDISSSTYLDASNGIATAGTDAKGTTLADAVAQAIQQVYFGGVLTTQVVGDDTRLANATAIQPLDCVYYDSLQSLNAISKIGADIKSAGLGKTRTLAYSKDNHKVAIATYASVASSVNYSGSNTANTMNLKTLTGILGDSGLNDTYLLSAQSNGVDIYANTGGISVVYSNDNNGYTDDINNQLWLKKALEVAGFNYLRQTNTKIPQTEEGMTGLKNAYAQVCEQAIRNGVVGAGTWNGSIPFGDAEKFTEAIEQKGYYIYSIPIAQQPQTEREQRKAPVVQIALKFSGAIHFSDVIVTIQR
;
A
#
# COMPACT_ATOMS: atom_id res chain seq x y z
N MET A 1 8.14 -5.89 54.43
CA MET A 1 9.23 -5.55 53.49
C MET A 1 9.43 -4.06 53.57
N THR A 2 10.58 -3.63 54.09
CA THR A 2 10.95 -2.20 54.13
C THR A 2 11.43 -1.84 52.74
N VAL A 3 10.68 -1.00 52.01
CA VAL A 3 11.11 -0.46 50.74
C VAL A 3 12.20 0.57 51.02
N THR A 4 13.43 0.27 50.69
CA THR A 4 14.57 1.22 50.78
C THR A 4 14.50 2.08 49.52
N TYR A 5 14.19 3.35 49.65
CA TYR A 5 14.29 4.30 48.56
C TYR A 5 15.76 4.72 48.39
N GLU A 6 16.37 4.33 47.30
CA GLU A 6 17.70 4.81 46.92
C GLU A 6 17.53 6.08 46.07
N VAL A 7 18.29 7.15 46.41
CA VAL A 7 18.32 8.38 45.62
C VAL A 7 19.11 8.11 44.34
N PRO A 8 18.52 8.34 43.15
CA PRO A 8 19.21 8.08 41.87
C PRO A 8 20.50 8.90 41.78
N LEU A 9 21.54 8.30 41.23
CA LEU A 9 22.84 8.96 41.00
C LEU A 9 22.70 10.27 40.20
N SER A 10 21.73 10.33 39.31
CA SER A 10 21.35 11.50 38.50
C SER A 10 20.90 12.73 39.31
N TYR A 11 20.53 12.52 40.61
CA TYR A 11 20.21 13.63 41.52
C TYR A 11 21.45 14.44 41.90
N THR A 12 22.60 13.77 41.96
CA THR A 12 23.90 14.39 42.32
C THR A 12 24.77 14.68 41.11
N ILE A 13 24.69 13.85 40.07
CA ILE A 13 25.48 13.98 38.84
C ILE A 13 24.55 13.86 37.66
N ASN A 14 24.27 14.98 37.02
CA ASN A 14 23.49 15.03 35.78
C ASN A 14 24.45 15.04 34.59
N VAL A 15 24.49 13.95 33.79
CA VAL A 15 25.27 13.87 32.57
C VAL A 15 24.32 14.05 31.38
N SER A 16 24.37 15.20 30.73
CA SER A 16 23.72 15.39 29.45
C SER A 16 24.73 15.15 28.33
N LEU A 17 24.57 14.09 27.57
CA LEU A 17 25.34 13.81 26.36
C LEU A 17 24.61 14.45 25.16
N SER A 18 25.19 15.48 24.59
CA SER A 18 24.78 16.04 23.29
C SER A 18 25.84 15.65 22.27
N ALA A 19 25.62 14.59 21.52
CA ALA A 19 26.42 14.29 20.33
C ALA A 19 25.77 15.00 19.13
N LEU A 20 26.40 16.03 18.61
CA LEU A 20 26.04 16.61 17.32
C LEU A 20 26.43 15.57 16.24
N PRO A 21 25.48 15.17 15.36
CA PRO A 21 25.80 14.25 14.27
C PRO A 21 26.86 14.89 13.36
N GLN A 22 27.98 14.21 13.17
CA GLN A 22 29.08 14.70 12.31
C GLN A 22 28.79 14.48 10.81
N GLY A 23 27.69 13.87 10.46
CA GLY A 23 27.26 13.57 9.09
C GLY A 23 25.75 13.77 8.89
N LEU A 24 25.30 13.52 7.67
CA LEU A 24 23.89 13.45 7.37
C LEU A 24 23.30 12.22 8.08
N ALA A 25 22.19 12.41 8.81
CA ALA A 25 21.46 11.29 9.39
C ALA A 25 20.84 10.42 8.29
N GLU A 26 20.65 9.14 8.56
CA GLU A 26 19.92 8.26 7.65
C GLU A 26 18.51 8.76 7.40
N PHE A 27 18.08 8.72 6.13
CA PHE A 27 16.68 8.91 5.78
C PHE A 27 15.91 7.66 6.19
N ASN A 28 15.03 7.78 7.18
CA ASN A 28 14.29 6.64 7.68
C ASN A 28 13.12 6.29 6.75
N THR A 29 13.33 5.27 5.90
CA THR A 29 12.33 4.79 4.93
C THR A 29 11.14 4.11 5.57
N ASN A 30 11.18 3.78 6.86
CA ASN A 30 10.04 3.25 7.61
C ASN A 30 9.08 4.35 8.08
N SER A 31 9.45 5.63 7.98
CA SER A 31 8.55 6.73 8.31
C SER A 31 7.37 6.75 7.33
N ILE A 32 6.16 6.97 7.85
CA ILE A 32 4.92 6.98 7.07
C ILE A 32 4.26 8.35 7.19
N ALA A 33 3.78 8.89 6.06
CA ALA A 33 2.98 10.09 6.01
C ALA A 33 1.51 9.74 5.72
N ILE A 34 0.59 10.30 6.52
CA ILE A 34 -0.84 10.33 6.22
C ILE A 34 -1.19 11.72 5.73
N PHE A 35 -1.72 11.81 4.51
CA PHE A 35 -2.31 13.02 3.96
C PHE A 35 -3.79 13.04 4.29
N SER A 36 -4.17 13.96 5.20
CA SER A 36 -5.52 14.03 5.76
C SER A 36 -6.29 15.19 5.19
N ASN A 37 -7.47 14.92 4.62
CA ASN A 37 -8.44 15.93 4.22
C ASN A 37 -9.53 16.16 5.30
N GLU A 38 -9.29 15.67 6.52
CA GLU A 38 -10.13 15.93 7.67
C GLU A 38 -9.63 17.16 8.45
N PRO A 39 -10.52 17.88 9.17
CA PRO A 39 -10.13 19.03 9.98
C PRO A 39 -9.09 18.65 11.02
N ALA A 40 -8.01 19.43 11.11
CA ALA A 40 -6.95 19.27 12.08
C ALA A 40 -7.07 20.32 13.20
N GLY A 41 -6.76 19.95 14.44
CA GLY A 41 -6.71 20.84 15.60
C GLY A 41 -5.44 21.72 15.67
N PHE A 42 -4.75 21.93 14.54
CA PHE A 42 -3.53 22.73 14.44
C PHE A 42 -3.42 23.42 13.08
N SER A 43 -2.55 24.42 13.00
CA SER A 43 -2.31 25.22 11.77
C SER A 43 -0.95 24.97 11.13
N ASP A 44 -0.12 24.10 11.70
CA ASP A 44 1.19 23.74 11.15
C ASP A 44 1.01 22.98 9.81
N SER A 45 2.02 23.01 8.94
CA SER A 45 1.98 22.25 7.68
C SER A 45 1.94 20.74 7.89
N TYR A 46 2.50 20.26 9.00
CA TYR A 46 2.43 18.85 9.44
C TYR A 46 2.78 18.72 10.91
N ARG A 47 2.44 17.57 11.48
CA ARG A 47 2.91 17.13 12.80
C ARG A 47 3.45 15.72 12.78
N ALA A 48 4.46 15.47 13.64
CA ALA A 48 5.00 14.14 13.89
C ALA A 48 4.33 13.53 15.13
N TYR A 49 3.97 12.24 15.05
CA TYR A 49 3.27 11.52 16.11
C TYR A 49 4.02 10.27 16.51
N LEU A 50 4.17 10.08 17.81
CA LEU A 50 4.79 8.91 18.42
C LEU A 50 3.77 7.93 19.00
N THR A 51 2.54 8.38 19.19
CA THR A 51 1.45 7.58 19.77
C THR A 51 0.11 7.90 19.08
N PRO A 52 -0.82 6.94 19.00
CA PRO A 52 -2.15 7.20 18.43
C PRO A 52 -2.97 8.21 19.24
N SER A 53 -2.80 8.25 20.57
CA SER A 53 -3.56 9.16 21.45
C SER A 53 -3.36 10.63 21.10
N SER A 54 -2.15 11.02 20.70
CA SER A 54 -1.86 12.39 20.26
C SER A 54 -2.60 12.74 18.95
N VAL A 55 -2.79 11.75 18.06
CA VAL A 55 -3.58 11.94 16.85
C VAL A 55 -5.07 12.12 17.19
N ALA A 56 -5.58 11.36 18.17
CA ALA A 56 -6.97 11.51 18.64
C ALA A 56 -7.24 12.92 19.21
N THR A 57 -6.24 13.53 19.85
CA THR A 57 -6.35 14.91 20.35
C THR A 57 -6.51 15.93 19.23
N ASP A 58 -5.77 15.76 18.14
CA ASP A 58 -5.75 16.73 17.04
C ASP A 58 -6.86 16.50 15.99
N PHE A 59 -7.29 15.27 15.77
CA PHE A 59 -8.27 14.92 14.74
C PHE A 59 -9.59 14.34 15.29
N GLY A 60 -9.65 14.03 16.59
CA GLY A 60 -10.78 13.34 17.19
C GLY A 60 -10.72 11.83 17.04
N SER A 61 -11.23 11.10 18.05
CA SER A 61 -11.19 9.63 18.12
C SER A 61 -12.06 8.91 17.07
N ASN A 62 -13.01 9.62 16.46
CA ASN A 62 -13.89 9.06 15.42
C ASN A 62 -13.39 9.32 13.99
N SER A 63 -12.38 10.18 13.80
CA SER A 63 -11.83 10.53 12.49
C SER A 63 -11.21 9.30 11.80
N LEU A 64 -11.21 9.31 10.48
CA LEU A 64 -10.51 8.28 9.68
C LEU A 64 -9.00 8.39 9.88
N THR A 65 -8.47 9.60 9.99
CA THR A 65 -7.06 9.90 10.29
C THR A 65 -6.61 9.19 11.57
N TYR A 66 -7.38 9.32 12.66
CA TYR A 66 -7.06 8.61 13.90
C TYR A 66 -7.17 7.08 13.73
N LYS A 67 -8.21 6.59 13.06
CA LYS A 67 -8.38 5.14 12.84
C LYS A 67 -7.23 4.55 12.03
N MET A 68 -6.76 5.24 10.99
CA MET A 68 -5.59 4.84 10.21
C MET A 68 -4.30 4.91 11.03
N ALA A 69 -4.09 6.00 11.78
CA ALA A 69 -2.95 6.14 12.67
C ALA A 69 -2.92 5.02 13.72
N ASN A 70 -4.03 4.77 14.40
CA ASN A 70 -4.13 3.69 15.38
C ASN A 70 -3.82 2.31 14.75
N ALA A 71 -4.26 2.08 13.51
CA ALA A 71 -3.95 0.86 12.76
C ALA A 71 -2.45 0.72 12.46
N LEU A 72 -1.75 1.82 12.18
CA LEU A 72 -0.29 1.82 11.96
C LEU A 72 0.50 1.38 13.20
N PHE A 73 0.05 1.74 14.40
CA PHE A 73 0.76 1.39 15.64
C PHE A 73 0.44 -0.01 16.19
N LYS A 74 -0.64 -0.67 15.73
CA LYS A 74 -1.09 -1.96 16.27
C LYS A 74 -0.22 -3.18 15.95
N PRO A 75 0.31 -3.37 14.73
CA PRO A 75 1.12 -4.55 14.40
C PRO A 75 2.38 -4.66 15.25
N VAL A 76 2.86 -5.90 15.43
CA VAL A 76 4.16 -6.17 16.04
C VAL A 76 4.86 -7.24 15.19
N PRO A 77 5.93 -6.89 14.47
CA PRO A 77 6.57 -5.56 14.35
C PRO A 77 5.72 -4.56 13.55
N ASN A 78 6.00 -3.26 13.70
CA ASN A 78 5.38 -2.19 12.96
C ASN A 78 6.43 -1.19 12.45
N PHE A 79 6.01 -0.15 11.74
CA PHE A 79 6.91 0.88 11.17
C PHE A 79 7.86 1.52 12.21
N ARG A 80 7.50 1.54 13.50
CA ARG A 80 8.35 2.03 14.59
C ARG A 80 9.53 1.12 14.92
N THR A 81 9.46 -0.16 14.56
CA THR A 81 10.52 -1.15 14.84
C THR A 81 11.86 -0.74 14.23
N GLY A 82 11.83 -0.16 13.02
CA GLY A 82 12.99 0.43 12.36
C GLY A 82 13.21 1.92 12.66
N GLY A 83 12.56 2.48 13.71
CA GLY A 83 12.69 3.89 14.08
C GLY A 83 11.84 4.86 13.25
N GLY A 84 10.91 4.38 12.42
CA GLY A 84 10.05 5.23 11.60
C GLY A 84 9.17 6.17 12.42
N ASN A 85 8.81 7.32 11.88
CA ASN A 85 7.89 8.28 12.46
C ASN A 85 6.58 8.33 11.67
N LEU A 86 5.49 8.64 12.34
CA LEU A 86 4.24 8.99 11.67
C LEU A 86 4.19 10.51 11.49
N TYR A 87 4.06 10.96 10.26
CA TYR A 87 3.79 12.35 9.92
C TYR A 87 2.36 12.48 9.41
N ILE A 88 1.63 13.53 9.84
CA ILE A 88 0.30 13.80 9.30
C ILE A 88 0.30 15.21 8.71
N PHE A 89 -0.07 15.27 7.42
CA PHE A 89 -0.16 16.49 6.63
C PHE A 89 -1.64 16.78 6.34
N PRO A 90 -2.23 17.81 6.97
CA PRO A 90 -3.53 18.31 6.53
C PRO A 90 -3.40 18.91 5.13
N PHE A 91 -4.37 18.64 4.25
CA PHE A 91 -4.41 19.24 2.93
C PHE A 91 -5.85 19.53 2.48
N ASP A 92 -6.02 20.54 1.64
CA ASP A 92 -7.31 20.95 1.13
C ASP A 92 -7.69 20.10 -0.10
N GLY A 93 -8.47 19.06 0.15
CA GLY A 93 -9.00 18.18 -0.88
C GLY A 93 -10.33 17.58 -0.45
N THR A 94 -11.33 17.63 -1.32
CA THR A 94 -12.64 16.99 -1.05
C THR A 94 -12.61 15.54 -1.49
N ASN A 95 -13.55 14.73 -0.96
CA ASN A 95 -13.72 13.36 -1.39
C ASN A 95 -14.50 13.30 -2.70
N ALA A 96 -14.17 12.34 -3.56
CA ALA A 96 -15.06 11.87 -4.61
C ALA A 96 -16.26 11.15 -4.00
N THR A 97 -17.40 11.17 -4.70
CA THR A 97 -18.58 10.41 -4.31
C THR A 97 -18.83 9.25 -5.26
N ALA A 98 -19.40 8.17 -4.73
CA ALA A 98 -19.83 7.03 -5.53
C ALA A 98 -21.19 7.27 -6.17
N GLY A 99 -21.38 6.73 -7.38
CA GLY A 99 -22.67 6.67 -8.02
C GLY A 99 -23.59 5.68 -7.30
N ASN A 100 -24.88 5.98 -7.27
CA ASN A 100 -25.87 5.11 -6.65
C ASN A 100 -27.18 5.06 -7.43
N PHE A 101 -27.93 3.99 -7.18
CA PHE A 101 -29.31 3.84 -7.58
C PHE A 101 -30.16 3.62 -6.33
N THR A 102 -31.23 4.40 -6.17
CA THR A 102 -32.17 4.32 -5.05
C THR A 102 -33.54 3.97 -5.57
N THR A 103 -34.17 2.91 -5.05
CA THR A 103 -35.58 2.58 -5.36
C THR A 103 -36.51 3.65 -4.83
N ILE A 104 -37.76 3.64 -5.30
CA ILE A 104 -38.86 4.36 -4.63
C ILE A 104 -39.08 3.75 -3.22
N ASP A 105 -40.02 4.37 -2.46
CA ASP A 105 -40.49 3.77 -1.21
C ASP A 105 -41.26 2.48 -1.51
N LEU A 106 -40.64 1.33 -1.17
CA LEU A 106 -41.20 0.01 -1.35
C LEU A 106 -42.24 -0.25 -0.25
N LYS A 107 -43.45 -0.65 -0.68
CA LYS A 107 -44.61 -0.90 0.20
C LYS A 107 -44.62 -2.38 0.63
N GLU A 108 -45.46 -2.67 1.62
CA GLU A 108 -45.71 -4.05 2.06
C GLU A 108 -46.19 -4.97 0.93
N SER A 109 -46.92 -4.42 -0.06
CA SER A 109 -47.33 -5.14 -1.26
C SER A 109 -46.15 -5.62 -2.11
N ASN A 110 -45.06 -4.85 -2.18
CA ASN A 110 -43.86 -5.27 -2.89
C ASN A 110 -43.18 -6.41 -2.13
N ILE A 111 -43.06 -6.32 -0.80
CA ILE A 111 -42.48 -7.38 0.04
C ILE A 111 -43.29 -8.68 -0.13
N THR A 112 -44.63 -8.59 -0.10
CA THR A 112 -45.51 -9.75 -0.32
C THR A 112 -45.30 -10.37 -1.72
N ALA A 113 -45.10 -9.53 -2.73
CA ALA A 113 -44.81 -10.01 -4.09
C ALA A 113 -43.48 -10.80 -4.13
N PHE A 114 -42.45 -10.30 -3.47
CA PHE A 114 -41.17 -11.02 -3.37
C PHE A 114 -41.33 -12.39 -2.69
N GLN A 115 -42.17 -12.54 -1.66
CA GLN A 115 -42.39 -13.81 -0.93
C GLN A 115 -42.89 -14.96 -1.82
N SER A 116 -43.49 -14.64 -2.96
CA SER A 116 -43.94 -15.64 -3.95
C SER A 116 -42.88 -16.00 -5.00
N LEU A 117 -41.67 -15.41 -4.93
CA LEU A 117 -40.67 -15.47 -5.97
C LEU A 117 -39.50 -16.42 -5.60
N GLU A 118 -39.44 -17.60 -6.26
CA GLU A 118 -38.42 -18.62 -6.06
C GLU A 118 -37.17 -18.41 -6.95
N ASN A 119 -37.34 -17.79 -8.11
CA ASN A 119 -36.27 -17.67 -9.11
C ASN A 119 -36.28 -16.30 -9.78
N GLY A 120 -36.00 -15.25 -8.99
CA GLY A 120 -35.87 -13.89 -9.50
C GLY A 120 -34.54 -13.67 -10.23
N SER A 121 -34.56 -12.67 -11.12
CA SER A 121 -33.37 -12.23 -11.87
C SER A 121 -33.24 -10.72 -11.82
N LEU A 122 -31.99 -10.23 -11.73
CA LEU A 122 -31.67 -8.81 -11.72
C LEU A 122 -30.61 -8.51 -12.78
N SER A 123 -30.87 -7.53 -13.64
CA SER A 123 -29.89 -6.93 -14.52
C SER A 123 -29.43 -5.60 -13.95
N ILE A 124 -28.15 -5.46 -13.69
CA ILE A 124 -27.55 -4.27 -13.10
C ILE A 124 -26.30 -3.86 -13.87
N THR A 125 -26.19 -2.57 -14.17
CA THR A 125 -24.97 -1.96 -14.73
C THR A 125 -24.27 -1.19 -13.62
N ILE A 126 -23.01 -1.53 -13.36
CA ILE A 126 -22.17 -0.90 -12.35
C ILE A 126 -20.92 -0.39 -13.07
N ASP A 127 -20.66 0.91 -13.01
CA ASP A 127 -19.50 1.57 -13.64
C ASP A 127 -19.34 1.18 -15.12
N GLY A 128 -20.44 1.15 -15.85
CA GLY A 128 -20.51 0.79 -17.27
C GLY A 128 -20.46 -0.71 -17.58
N LYS A 129 -20.33 -1.58 -16.59
CA LYS A 129 -20.32 -3.04 -16.78
C LYS A 129 -21.66 -3.66 -16.38
N THR A 130 -22.37 -4.25 -17.34
CA THR A 130 -23.65 -4.92 -17.10
C THR A 130 -23.45 -6.38 -16.66
N SER A 131 -24.17 -6.77 -15.62
CA SER A 131 -24.24 -8.13 -15.11
C SER A 131 -25.70 -8.57 -14.93
N VAL A 132 -26.00 -9.80 -15.28
CA VAL A 132 -27.30 -10.41 -15.03
C VAL A 132 -27.12 -11.55 -14.04
N VAL A 133 -27.82 -11.47 -12.91
CA VAL A 133 -27.84 -12.52 -11.89
C VAL A 133 -29.22 -13.15 -11.84
N SER A 134 -29.29 -14.46 -11.66
CA SER A 134 -30.52 -15.25 -11.60
C SER A 134 -30.49 -16.20 -10.39
N GLY A 135 -31.59 -16.91 -10.17
CA GLY A 135 -31.72 -17.82 -9.04
C GLY A 135 -31.77 -17.09 -7.71
N LEU A 136 -32.41 -15.92 -7.68
CA LEU A 136 -32.70 -15.17 -6.46
C LEU A 136 -33.97 -15.73 -5.82
N ASN A 137 -33.83 -16.38 -4.68
CA ASN A 137 -34.98 -16.98 -3.96
C ASN A 137 -35.37 -16.05 -2.79
N PHE A 138 -36.57 -15.54 -2.87
CA PHE A 138 -37.12 -14.59 -1.88
C PHE A 138 -38.26 -15.19 -1.02
N THR A 139 -38.51 -16.49 -1.10
CA THR A 139 -39.66 -17.13 -0.39
C THR A 139 -39.62 -17.01 1.13
N SER A 140 -38.45 -16.76 1.71
CA SER A 140 -38.29 -16.60 3.15
C SER A 140 -38.17 -15.15 3.64
N VAL A 141 -38.24 -14.15 2.75
CA VAL A 141 -38.08 -12.73 3.12
C VAL A 141 -39.30 -12.22 3.89
N LYS A 142 -39.05 -11.33 4.84
CA LYS A 142 -40.08 -10.65 5.65
C LYS A 142 -39.87 -9.14 5.67
N THR A 143 -38.69 -8.68 5.38
CA THR A 143 -38.26 -7.27 5.45
C THR A 143 -37.52 -6.86 4.19
N LEU A 144 -37.36 -5.56 3.97
CA LEU A 144 -36.49 -5.05 2.89
C LEU A 144 -35.02 -5.44 3.09
N GLU A 145 -34.58 -5.57 4.35
CA GLU A 145 -33.24 -6.04 4.66
C GLU A 145 -33.03 -7.50 4.24
N ASP A 146 -34.04 -8.35 4.38
CA ASP A 146 -33.98 -9.74 3.89
C ASP A 146 -33.87 -9.76 2.35
N ILE A 147 -34.65 -8.91 1.65
CA ILE A 147 -34.57 -8.76 0.18
C ILE A 147 -33.16 -8.31 -0.22
N ALA A 148 -32.61 -7.29 0.44
CA ALA A 148 -31.24 -6.81 0.21
C ALA A 148 -30.20 -7.92 0.45
N ASN A 149 -30.38 -8.76 1.49
CA ASN A 149 -29.50 -9.88 1.80
C ASN A 149 -29.51 -10.95 0.72
N VAL A 150 -30.65 -11.27 0.13
CA VAL A 150 -30.75 -12.21 -1.00
C VAL A 150 -29.95 -11.68 -2.19
N ILE A 151 -30.05 -10.39 -2.51
CA ILE A 151 -29.30 -9.79 -3.62
C ILE A 151 -27.79 -9.73 -3.29
N ARG A 152 -27.40 -9.36 -2.06
CA ARG A 152 -26.01 -9.36 -1.59
C ARG A 152 -25.35 -10.74 -1.71
N SER A 153 -26.10 -11.82 -1.54
CA SER A 153 -25.56 -13.20 -1.65
C SER A 153 -24.95 -13.51 -3.02
N LYS A 154 -25.27 -12.72 -4.06
CA LYS A 154 -24.71 -12.87 -5.41
C LYS A 154 -23.34 -12.18 -5.59
N ASN A 155 -22.79 -11.56 -4.54
CA ASN A 155 -21.48 -10.91 -4.56
C ASN A 155 -21.28 -9.96 -5.75
N LEU A 156 -22.27 -9.12 -6.01
CA LEU A 156 -22.16 -8.05 -7.01
C LEU A 156 -21.15 -6.97 -6.53
N ASP A 157 -20.57 -6.27 -7.48
CA ASP A 157 -19.57 -5.22 -7.22
C ASP A 157 -20.19 -3.89 -6.74
N VAL A 158 -21.20 -3.99 -5.88
CA VAL A 158 -22.01 -2.91 -5.36
C VAL A 158 -22.28 -3.13 -3.88
N ASN A 159 -22.32 -2.03 -3.13
CA ASN A 159 -22.83 -2.02 -1.77
C ASN A 159 -24.34 -1.83 -1.80
N ILE A 160 -25.08 -2.68 -1.08
CA ILE A 160 -26.54 -2.62 -1.01
C ILE A 160 -26.92 -2.31 0.43
N SER A 161 -27.69 -1.26 0.64
CA SER A 161 -28.20 -0.87 1.96
C SER A 161 -29.71 -0.60 1.91
N VAL A 162 -30.32 -0.64 3.06
CA VAL A 162 -31.72 -0.23 3.24
C VAL A 162 -31.72 1.09 4.00
N ASP A 163 -32.36 2.09 3.41
CA ASP A 163 -32.59 3.38 4.04
C ASP A 163 -34.09 3.64 4.07
N SER A 164 -34.64 3.63 5.28
CA SER A 164 -36.11 3.75 5.49
C SER A 164 -36.86 2.64 4.73
N ASN A 165 -37.61 2.99 3.73
CA ASN A 165 -38.38 2.04 2.89
C ASN A 165 -37.75 1.84 1.50
N LYS A 166 -36.48 2.19 1.31
CA LYS A 166 -35.77 2.14 0.03
C LYS A 166 -34.62 1.19 0.08
N ILE A 167 -34.33 0.56 -1.05
CA ILE A 167 -33.06 -0.18 -1.24
C ILE A 167 -32.13 0.71 -2.07
N VAL A 168 -30.94 0.93 -1.55
CA VAL A 168 -29.90 1.76 -2.17
C VAL A 168 -28.76 0.86 -2.64
N PHE A 169 -28.44 0.96 -3.92
CA PHE A 169 -27.33 0.28 -4.56
C PHE A 169 -26.23 1.32 -4.82
N THR A 170 -25.08 1.22 -4.17
CA THR A 170 -23.98 2.18 -4.29
C THR A 170 -22.76 1.50 -4.89
N SER A 171 -22.19 2.05 -5.95
CA SER A 171 -20.94 1.54 -6.50
C SER A 171 -19.82 1.52 -5.44
N ARG A 172 -18.93 0.56 -5.53
CA ARG A 172 -17.71 0.49 -4.70
C ARG A 172 -16.60 1.39 -5.21
N SER A 173 -16.73 1.93 -6.43
CA SER A 173 -15.86 2.96 -6.98
C SER A 173 -16.45 4.35 -6.72
N ALA A 174 -15.58 5.39 -6.77
CA ALA A 174 -16.00 6.78 -6.68
C ALA A 174 -15.51 7.54 -7.92
N GLY A 175 -15.96 8.79 -8.08
CA GLY A 175 -15.60 9.66 -9.21
C GLY A 175 -16.71 9.81 -10.22
N ALA A 176 -16.53 10.71 -11.20
CA ALA A 176 -17.55 11.02 -12.20
C ALA A 176 -17.93 9.83 -13.09
N SER A 177 -17.06 8.84 -13.24
CA SER A 177 -17.34 7.61 -14.00
C SER A 177 -18.11 6.56 -13.19
N SER A 178 -18.34 6.80 -11.90
CA SER A 178 -19.07 5.87 -11.04
C SER A 178 -20.56 5.99 -11.23
N SER A 179 -21.22 4.88 -11.52
CA SER A 179 -22.66 4.82 -11.77
C SER A 179 -23.25 3.48 -11.38
N VAL A 180 -24.54 3.48 -11.03
CA VAL A 180 -25.33 2.26 -10.86
C VAL A 180 -26.67 2.44 -11.55
N GLU A 181 -27.02 1.47 -12.38
CA GLU A 181 -28.30 1.42 -13.09
C GLU A 181 -28.93 0.04 -12.97
N ILE A 182 -30.22 -0.01 -12.73
CA ILE A 182 -30.98 -1.27 -12.77
C ILE A 182 -31.75 -1.33 -14.09
N ASN A 183 -31.50 -2.37 -14.87
CA ASN A 183 -32.03 -2.53 -16.21
C ASN A 183 -33.14 -3.57 -16.23
N THR A 184 -34.06 -3.42 -17.16
CA THR A 184 -35.11 -4.41 -17.45
C THR A 184 -34.53 -5.63 -18.18
N ILE A 185 -35.04 -6.81 -17.87
CA ILE A 185 -34.67 -8.07 -18.53
C ILE A 185 -35.81 -8.43 -19.52
N SER A 186 -35.49 -8.49 -20.81
CA SER A 186 -36.45 -8.84 -21.86
C SER A 186 -36.47 -10.34 -22.19
N LYS A 187 -35.73 -11.19 -21.46
CA LYS A 187 -35.63 -12.62 -21.72
C LYS A 187 -36.78 -13.37 -21.09
N ALA A 188 -37.54 -14.10 -21.88
CA ALA A 188 -38.82 -14.70 -21.49
C ALA A 188 -38.78 -15.78 -20.39
N ASP A 189 -37.60 -16.39 -20.17
CA ASP A 189 -37.36 -17.43 -19.17
C ASP A 189 -36.83 -16.89 -17.83
N LEU A 190 -36.68 -15.55 -17.69
CA LEU A 190 -36.20 -14.90 -16.48
C LEU A 190 -37.31 -14.02 -15.87
N ILE A 191 -37.48 -14.13 -14.56
CA ILE A 191 -38.40 -13.27 -13.81
C ILE A 191 -37.67 -12.02 -13.37
N ASP A 192 -37.95 -10.89 -14.02
CA ASP A 192 -37.27 -9.61 -13.78
C ASP A 192 -37.77 -8.93 -12.51
N ILE A 193 -36.89 -8.76 -11.52
CA ILE A 193 -37.21 -8.05 -10.27
C ILE A 193 -37.11 -6.53 -10.39
N SER A 194 -36.69 -5.96 -11.54
CA SER A 194 -36.68 -4.53 -11.76
C SER A 194 -38.08 -3.95 -11.97
N SER A 195 -39.07 -4.79 -12.28
CA SER A 195 -40.46 -4.39 -12.57
C SER A 195 -41.15 -3.69 -11.40
N SER A 196 -42.26 -3.00 -11.70
CA SER A 196 -43.08 -2.26 -10.72
C SER A 196 -43.67 -3.16 -9.60
N THR A 197 -43.81 -4.44 -9.86
CA THR A 197 -44.25 -5.43 -8.86
C THR A 197 -43.24 -5.62 -7.75
N TYR A 198 -41.93 -5.49 -8.04
CA TYR A 198 -40.82 -5.77 -7.12
C TYR A 198 -40.05 -4.50 -6.72
N LEU A 199 -38.99 -4.17 -7.43
CA LEU A 199 -38.09 -3.01 -7.09
C LEU A 199 -38.64 -1.68 -7.66
N ASP A 200 -39.53 -1.73 -8.63
CA ASP A 200 -40.00 -0.56 -9.39
C ASP A 200 -38.87 0.36 -9.87
N ALA A 201 -37.92 -0.26 -10.52
CA ALA A 201 -36.68 0.43 -10.91
C ALA A 201 -36.94 1.58 -11.92
N SER A 202 -37.98 1.51 -12.71
CA SER A 202 -38.36 2.57 -13.65
C SER A 202 -38.68 3.92 -12.98
N ASN A 203 -39.12 3.89 -11.73
CA ASN A 203 -39.40 5.06 -10.90
C ASN A 203 -38.29 5.34 -9.87
N GLY A 204 -37.23 4.54 -9.82
CA GLY A 204 -36.05 4.78 -9.00
C GLY A 204 -35.19 5.94 -9.51
N ILE A 205 -34.27 6.36 -8.68
CA ILE A 205 -33.38 7.50 -8.98
C ILE A 205 -31.95 7.01 -9.05
N ALA A 206 -31.30 7.18 -10.21
CA ALA A 206 -29.89 7.04 -10.40
C ALA A 206 -29.17 8.38 -10.16
N THR A 207 -28.10 8.36 -9.37
CA THR A 207 -27.26 9.53 -9.13
C THR A 207 -25.82 9.17 -9.51
N ALA A 208 -25.22 9.93 -10.43
CA ALA A 208 -23.83 9.75 -10.82
C ALA A 208 -22.88 10.16 -9.68
N GLY A 209 -21.72 9.51 -9.62
CA GLY A 209 -20.65 9.93 -8.72
C GLY A 209 -20.03 11.27 -9.14
N THR A 210 -19.22 11.84 -8.28
CA THR A 210 -18.49 13.09 -8.55
C THR A 210 -17.02 12.94 -8.22
N ASP A 211 -16.16 13.65 -8.96
CA ASP A 211 -14.73 13.66 -8.71
C ASP A 211 -14.35 14.45 -7.46
N ALA A 212 -13.21 14.09 -6.86
CA ALA A 212 -12.56 14.87 -5.82
C ALA A 212 -12.15 16.24 -6.36
N LYS A 213 -12.13 17.25 -5.51
CA LYS A 213 -11.73 18.63 -5.84
C LYS A 213 -10.70 19.15 -4.85
N GLY A 214 -10.05 20.28 -5.19
CA GLY A 214 -9.02 20.90 -4.39
C GLY A 214 -7.62 20.37 -4.69
N THR A 215 -6.71 20.45 -3.72
CA THR A 215 -5.33 19.98 -3.84
C THR A 215 -5.30 18.48 -4.10
N THR A 216 -4.51 18.03 -5.07
CA THR A 216 -4.32 16.59 -5.33
C THR A 216 -3.36 15.98 -4.30
N LEU A 217 -3.51 14.67 -4.02
CA LEU A 217 -2.57 13.94 -3.19
C LEU A 217 -1.13 14.07 -3.74
N ALA A 218 -0.97 13.96 -5.05
CA ALA A 218 0.35 14.03 -5.69
C ALA A 218 1.05 15.38 -5.44
N ASP A 219 0.31 16.50 -5.58
CA ASP A 219 0.86 17.83 -5.30
C ASP A 219 1.21 17.99 -3.82
N ALA A 220 0.35 17.52 -2.92
CA ALA A 220 0.60 17.54 -1.49
C ALA A 220 1.85 16.73 -1.11
N VAL A 221 2.03 15.53 -1.67
CA VAL A 221 3.22 14.68 -1.46
C VAL A 221 4.49 15.35 -1.99
N ALA A 222 4.44 15.93 -3.19
CA ALA A 222 5.59 16.60 -3.81
C ALA A 222 6.08 17.80 -2.98
N GLN A 223 5.17 18.52 -2.34
CA GLN A 223 5.50 19.62 -1.42
C GLN A 223 6.02 19.12 -0.06
N ALA A 224 5.37 18.10 0.50
CA ALA A 224 5.67 17.59 1.84
C ALA A 224 7.04 16.90 1.92
N ILE A 225 7.45 16.15 0.88
CA ILE A 225 8.74 15.44 0.86
C ILE A 225 9.95 16.38 0.88
N GLN A 226 9.75 17.67 0.53
CA GLN A 226 10.77 18.70 0.63
C GLN A 226 10.93 19.22 2.07
N GLN A 227 9.92 19.02 2.94
CA GLN A 227 9.92 19.49 4.32
C GLN A 227 10.48 18.45 5.27
N VAL A 228 10.04 17.18 5.11
CA VAL A 228 10.51 16.05 5.90
C VAL A 228 10.43 14.77 5.04
N TYR A 229 11.40 13.88 5.22
CA TYR A 229 11.43 12.62 4.48
C TYR A 229 10.52 11.55 5.13
N PHE A 230 9.79 10.84 4.30
CA PHE A 230 8.98 9.67 4.63
C PHE A 230 9.06 8.64 3.50
N GLY A 231 9.10 7.34 3.86
CA GLY A 231 9.16 6.25 2.88
C GLY A 231 7.78 5.75 2.44
N GLY A 232 6.74 5.94 3.27
CA GLY A 232 5.39 5.50 2.96
C GLY A 232 4.38 6.64 2.90
N VAL A 233 3.42 6.55 1.96
CA VAL A 233 2.35 7.53 1.75
C VAL A 233 1.00 6.85 1.85
N LEU A 234 0.12 7.43 2.65
CA LEU A 234 -1.30 7.07 2.82
C LEU A 234 -2.17 8.32 2.71
N THR A 235 -3.45 8.16 2.39
CA THR A 235 -4.40 9.27 2.40
C THR A 235 -5.77 8.87 2.92
N THR A 236 -6.42 9.78 3.62
CA THR A 236 -7.83 9.66 3.98
C THR A 236 -8.75 10.02 2.82
N GLN A 237 -8.26 10.76 1.83
CA GLN A 237 -9.05 11.20 0.69
C GLN A 237 -9.57 9.99 -0.12
N VAL A 238 -10.83 10.01 -0.47
CA VAL A 238 -11.44 9.10 -1.44
C VAL A 238 -11.36 9.77 -2.81
N VAL A 239 -10.82 9.05 -3.80
CA VAL A 239 -10.64 9.53 -5.17
C VAL A 239 -11.23 8.53 -6.16
N GLY A 240 -11.59 9.01 -7.35
CA GLY A 240 -11.98 8.17 -8.48
C GLY A 240 -10.78 7.45 -9.10
N ASP A 241 -11.05 6.46 -9.95
CA ASP A 241 -10.05 5.60 -10.54
C ASP A 241 -9.02 6.38 -11.39
N ASP A 242 -9.47 7.34 -12.20
CA ASP A 242 -8.57 8.15 -13.04
C ASP A 242 -7.62 9.02 -12.18
N THR A 243 -8.13 9.62 -11.09
CA THR A 243 -7.32 10.37 -10.13
C THR A 243 -6.36 9.46 -9.39
N ARG A 244 -6.75 8.22 -9.11
CA ARG A 244 -5.90 7.19 -8.47
C ARG A 244 -4.70 6.85 -9.34
N LEU A 245 -4.91 6.64 -10.65
CA LEU A 245 -3.84 6.40 -11.62
C LEU A 245 -2.94 7.64 -11.79
N ALA A 246 -3.53 8.84 -11.84
CA ALA A 246 -2.76 10.08 -11.91
C ALA A 246 -1.86 10.27 -10.68
N ASN A 247 -2.37 10.02 -9.47
CA ASN A 247 -1.58 10.04 -8.22
C ASN A 247 -0.44 9.02 -8.27
N ALA A 248 -0.72 7.77 -8.68
CA ALA A 248 0.29 6.73 -8.82
C ALA A 248 1.42 7.14 -9.77
N THR A 249 1.06 7.70 -10.93
CA THR A 249 2.01 8.19 -11.95
C THR A 249 2.88 9.32 -11.42
N ALA A 250 2.28 10.31 -10.76
CA ALA A 250 2.99 11.47 -10.25
C ALA A 250 3.89 11.16 -9.03
N ILE A 251 3.51 10.17 -8.20
CA ILE A 251 4.30 9.74 -7.04
C ILE A 251 5.43 8.78 -7.45
N GLN A 252 5.30 8.05 -8.55
CA GLN A 252 6.30 7.07 -9.01
C GLN A 252 7.75 7.61 -9.07
N PRO A 253 8.07 8.83 -9.54
CA PRO A 253 9.44 9.34 -9.54
C PRO A 253 9.96 9.73 -8.16
N LEU A 254 9.09 9.89 -7.16
CA LEU A 254 9.48 10.30 -5.80
C LEU A 254 10.09 9.12 -5.03
N ASP A 255 10.88 9.43 -4.00
CA ASP A 255 11.52 8.44 -3.14
C ASP A 255 10.60 8.01 -1.98
N CYS A 256 9.41 7.54 -2.32
CA CYS A 256 8.42 7.01 -1.39
C CYS A 256 7.52 5.96 -2.06
N VAL A 257 6.83 5.16 -1.27
CA VAL A 257 5.87 4.13 -1.70
C VAL A 257 4.46 4.60 -1.37
N TYR A 258 3.59 4.63 -2.37
CA TYR A 258 2.17 4.96 -2.20
C TYR A 258 1.37 3.68 -1.94
N TYR A 259 0.64 3.66 -0.82
CA TYR A 259 -0.21 2.55 -0.41
C TYR A 259 -1.68 2.92 -0.61
N ASP A 260 -2.42 2.16 -1.40
CA ASP A 260 -3.85 2.35 -1.65
C ASP A 260 -4.61 1.02 -1.61
N SER A 261 -5.92 1.09 -1.50
CA SER A 261 -6.81 -0.07 -1.43
C SER A 261 -7.87 -0.02 -2.52
N LEU A 262 -8.11 -1.17 -3.16
CA LEU A 262 -9.09 -1.35 -4.22
C LEU A 262 -10.26 -2.19 -3.69
N GLN A 263 -11.48 -1.63 -3.73
CA GLN A 263 -12.66 -2.27 -3.15
C GLN A 263 -13.46 -3.07 -4.17
N SER A 264 -13.40 -2.72 -5.45
CA SER A 264 -14.23 -3.30 -6.50
C SER A 264 -13.44 -4.20 -7.44
N LEU A 265 -14.10 -5.21 -8.02
CA LEU A 265 -13.51 -6.05 -9.07
C LEU A 265 -13.13 -5.20 -10.30
N ASN A 266 -13.94 -4.20 -10.61
CA ASN A 266 -13.65 -3.28 -11.71
C ASN A 266 -12.37 -2.48 -11.45
N ALA A 267 -12.18 -1.93 -10.25
CA ALA A 267 -10.96 -1.23 -9.87
C ALA A 267 -9.73 -2.16 -9.89
N ILE A 268 -9.86 -3.41 -9.41
CA ILE A 268 -8.78 -4.40 -9.43
C ILE A 268 -8.38 -4.72 -10.87
N SER A 269 -9.36 -4.98 -11.75
CA SER A 269 -9.11 -5.40 -13.14
C SER A 269 -8.66 -4.26 -14.05
N LYS A 270 -9.10 -3.01 -13.79
CA LYS A 270 -8.72 -1.82 -14.58
C LYS A 270 -7.51 -1.11 -13.97
N ILE A 271 -7.65 -0.58 -12.78
CA ILE A 271 -6.58 0.23 -12.15
C ILE A 271 -5.38 -0.60 -11.75
N GLY A 272 -5.58 -1.83 -11.22
CA GLY A 272 -4.47 -2.76 -10.97
C GLY A 272 -3.68 -3.05 -12.24
N ALA A 273 -4.37 -3.35 -13.35
CA ALA A 273 -3.74 -3.59 -14.64
C ALA A 273 -3.00 -2.35 -15.19
N ASP A 274 -3.61 -1.16 -15.09
CA ASP A 274 -3.02 0.09 -15.56
C ASP A 274 -1.75 0.43 -14.75
N ILE A 275 -1.77 0.31 -13.43
CA ILE A 275 -0.61 0.48 -12.54
C ILE A 275 0.51 -0.48 -12.92
N LYS A 276 0.19 -1.77 -13.12
CA LYS A 276 1.16 -2.80 -13.48
C LYS A 276 1.77 -2.57 -14.86
N SER A 277 0.94 -2.30 -15.87
CA SER A 277 1.39 -2.10 -17.27
C SER A 277 2.20 -0.82 -17.44
N ALA A 278 1.90 0.21 -16.66
CA ALA A 278 2.66 1.47 -16.65
C ALA A 278 3.96 1.41 -15.83
N GLY A 279 4.30 0.27 -15.23
CA GLY A 279 5.53 0.12 -14.44
C GLY A 279 5.54 0.88 -13.12
N LEU A 280 4.36 1.16 -12.53
CA LEU A 280 4.22 1.97 -11.32
C LEU A 280 4.44 1.15 -10.04
N GLY A 281 5.58 0.47 -9.95
CA GLY A 281 5.90 -0.47 -8.85
C GLY A 281 5.93 0.15 -7.45
N LYS A 282 6.14 1.47 -7.32
CA LYS A 282 6.06 2.17 -6.04
C LYS A 282 4.62 2.42 -5.55
N THR A 283 3.60 2.10 -6.34
CA THR A 283 2.21 2.09 -5.89
C THR A 283 1.83 0.66 -5.50
N ARG A 284 1.57 0.44 -4.22
CA ARG A 284 1.20 -0.86 -3.67
C ARG A 284 -0.28 -0.86 -3.33
N THR A 285 -1.01 -1.78 -3.93
CA THR A 285 -2.47 -1.85 -3.81
C THR A 285 -2.91 -3.11 -3.08
N LEU A 286 -3.90 -2.97 -2.20
CA LEU A 286 -4.53 -4.07 -1.47
C LEU A 286 -6.00 -4.21 -1.91
N ALA A 287 -6.38 -5.37 -2.42
CA ALA A 287 -7.78 -5.71 -2.64
C ALA A 287 -8.47 -5.97 -1.30
N TYR A 288 -9.45 -5.14 -0.97
CA TYR A 288 -10.23 -5.26 0.26
C TYR A 288 -11.59 -4.58 0.11
N SER A 289 -12.67 -5.36 0.06
CA SER A 289 -14.01 -4.89 -0.32
C SER A 289 -14.81 -4.24 0.81
N LYS A 290 -14.32 -4.31 2.08
CA LYS A 290 -15.06 -3.81 3.23
C LYS A 290 -14.87 -2.30 3.43
N ASP A 291 -15.80 -1.65 4.15
CA ASP A 291 -15.79 -0.20 4.40
C ASP A 291 -14.54 0.30 5.13
N ASN A 292 -13.90 -0.56 5.93
CA ASN A 292 -12.67 -0.21 6.64
C ASN A 292 -11.38 -0.41 5.81
N HIS A 293 -11.48 -0.38 4.49
CA HIS A 293 -10.36 -0.59 3.55
C HIS A 293 -9.18 0.37 3.78
N LYS A 294 -9.44 1.64 4.13
CA LYS A 294 -8.38 2.61 4.47
C LYS A 294 -7.62 2.22 5.73
N VAL A 295 -8.30 1.60 6.70
CA VAL A 295 -7.67 1.07 7.92
C VAL A 295 -6.87 -0.20 7.61
N ALA A 296 -7.38 -1.04 6.71
CA ALA A 296 -6.68 -2.25 6.27
C ALA A 296 -5.37 -1.92 5.56
N ILE A 297 -5.38 -0.98 4.59
CA ILE A 297 -4.16 -0.57 3.89
C ILE A 297 -3.17 0.14 4.81
N ALA A 298 -3.64 0.89 5.83
CA ALA A 298 -2.75 1.46 6.84
C ALA A 298 -2.05 0.37 7.67
N THR A 299 -2.78 -0.67 8.09
CA THR A 299 -2.16 -1.82 8.78
C THR A 299 -1.16 -2.53 7.87
N TYR A 300 -1.49 -2.73 6.59
CA TYR A 300 -0.60 -3.29 5.58
C TYR A 300 0.69 -2.47 5.45
N ALA A 301 0.58 -1.15 5.25
CA ALA A 301 1.72 -0.25 5.14
C ALA A 301 2.64 -0.29 6.37
N SER A 302 2.07 -0.41 7.58
CA SER A 302 2.83 -0.54 8.81
C SER A 302 3.67 -1.82 8.87
N VAL A 303 3.10 -2.97 8.49
CA VAL A 303 3.82 -4.24 8.43
C VAL A 303 4.89 -4.20 7.33
N ALA A 304 4.56 -3.67 6.16
CA ALA A 304 5.51 -3.51 5.05
C ALA A 304 6.70 -2.62 5.41
N SER A 305 6.49 -1.58 6.22
CA SER A 305 7.53 -0.63 6.68
C SER A 305 8.13 -1.01 8.04
N SER A 306 8.08 -2.29 8.45
CA SER A 306 8.54 -2.71 9.79
C SER A 306 9.98 -3.24 9.84
N VAL A 307 10.70 -3.26 8.72
CA VAL A 307 12.06 -3.77 8.63
C VAL A 307 13.03 -2.87 9.42
N ASN A 308 13.76 -3.44 10.36
CA ASN A 308 14.86 -2.72 11.01
C ASN A 308 16.15 -2.86 10.17
N TYR A 309 16.37 -1.94 9.26
CA TYR A 309 17.52 -1.99 8.36
C TYR A 309 18.89 -1.88 9.06
N SER A 310 18.95 -1.43 10.30
CA SER A 310 20.16 -1.47 11.13
C SER A 310 20.34 -2.79 11.89
N GLY A 311 19.33 -3.68 11.83
CA GLY A 311 19.33 -4.97 12.52
C GLY A 311 19.99 -6.09 11.73
N SER A 312 19.83 -7.31 12.24
CA SER A 312 20.28 -8.56 11.60
C SER A 312 19.11 -9.49 11.44
N ASN A 313 18.93 -10.07 10.23
CA ASN A 313 17.83 -10.99 9.89
C ASN A 313 16.44 -10.38 10.18
N THR A 314 16.24 -9.12 9.79
CA THR A 314 14.97 -8.40 9.98
C THR A 314 14.21 -8.15 8.68
N ALA A 315 14.78 -8.51 7.52
CA ALA A 315 14.06 -8.47 6.26
C ALA A 315 12.79 -9.33 6.34
N ASN A 316 11.69 -8.80 5.84
CA ASN A 316 10.40 -9.49 5.83
C ASN A 316 9.81 -9.50 4.42
N THR A 317 8.77 -10.30 4.22
CA THR A 317 7.89 -10.24 3.05
C THR A 317 6.45 -10.07 3.50
N MET A 318 5.60 -9.53 2.63
CA MET A 318 4.16 -9.37 2.94
C MET A 318 3.39 -10.68 2.78
N ASN A 319 3.91 -11.63 2.02
CA ASN A 319 3.20 -12.89 1.79
C ASN A 319 2.94 -13.65 3.10
N LEU A 320 1.71 -14.13 3.28
CA LEU A 320 1.22 -14.86 4.46
C LEU A 320 1.30 -14.08 5.79
N LYS A 321 1.43 -12.75 5.75
CA LYS A 321 1.37 -11.92 6.97
C LYS A 321 -0.07 -11.64 7.37
N THR A 322 -0.30 -11.56 8.68
CA THR A 322 -1.59 -11.18 9.26
C THR A 322 -1.62 -9.68 9.54
N LEU A 323 -2.71 -9.02 9.15
CA LEU A 323 -2.96 -7.60 9.46
C LEU A 323 -3.68 -7.48 10.80
N THR A 324 -2.95 -7.07 11.84
CA THR A 324 -3.45 -7.05 13.22
C THR A 324 -4.71 -6.19 13.38
N GLY A 325 -5.79 -6.81 13.85
CA GLY A 325 -7.07 -6.13 14.09
C GLY A 325 -7.93 -5.94 12.83
N ILE A 326 -7.53 -6.53 11.69
CA ILE A 326 -8.29 -6.58 10.45
C ILE A 326 -8.69 -8.04 10.20
N LEU A 327 -9.95 -8.27 9.89
CA LEU A 327 -10.43 -9.60 9.47
C LEU A 327 -10.19 -9.78 7.97
N GLY A 328 -9.83 -10.97 7.56
CA GLY A 328 -9.70 -11.32 6.14
C GLY A 328 -11.02 -11.08 5.40
N ASP A 329 -10.92 -10.63 4.17
CA ASP A 329 -12.07 -10.28 3.36
C ASP A 329 -12.81 -11.53 2.88
N SER A 330 -14.02 -11.75 3.39
CA SER A 330 -14.90 -12.84 2.98
C SER A 330 -15.74 -12.50 1.72
N GLY A 331 -15.66 -11.27 1.22
CA GLY A 331 -16.35 -10.84 0.00
C GLY A 331 -15.55 -11.10 -1.28
N LEU A 332 -14.27 -11.49 -1.16
CA LEU A 332 -13.41 -11.82 -2.30
C LEU A 332 -13.64 -13.29 -2.71
N ASN A 333 -14.25 -13.49 -3.87
CA ASN A 333 -14.40 -14.80 -4.49
C ASN A 333 -13.22 -15.12 -5.42
N ASP A 334 -13.21 -16.30 -6.04
CA ASP A 334 -12.15 -16.76 -6.93
C ASP A 334 -11.89 -15.79 -8.10
N THR A 335 -12.91 -15.11 -8.61
CA THR A 335 -12.77 -14.12 -9.69
C THR A 335 -11.94 -12.92 -9.21
N TYR A 336 -12.16 -12.42 -7.98
CA TYR A 336 -11.35 -11.38 -7.38
C TYR A 336 -9.90 -11.85 -7.18
N LEU A 337 -9.70 -13.08 -6.67
CA LEU A 337 -8.37 -13.62 -6.42
C LEU A 337 -7.56 -13.73 -7.71
N LEU A 338 -8.14 -14.31 -8.77
CA LEU A 338 -7.48 -14.45 -10.08
C LEU A 338 -7.21 -13.08 -10.73
N SER A 339 -8.16 -12.15 -10.67
CA SER A 339 -7.98 -10.81 -11.20
C SER A 339 -6.87 -10.05 -10.46
N ALA A 340 -6.83 -10.13 -9.14
CA ALA A 340 -5.80 -9.47 -8.34
C ALA A 340 -4.41 -10.06 -8.61
N GLN A 341 -4.28 -11.37 -8.70
CA GLN A 341 -3.02 -12.05 -9.02
C GLN A 341 -2.48 -11.62 -10.40
N SER A 342 -3.33 -11.63 -11.43
CA SER A 342 -2.91 -11.24 -12.78
C SER A 342 -2.51 -9.76 -12.87
N ASN A 343 -3.15 -8.89 -12.08
CA ASN A 343 -2.92 -7.45 -12.09
C ASN A 343 -1.96 -6.96 -11.01
N GLY A 344 -1.29 -7.84 -10.27
CA GLY A 344 -0.28 -7.47 -9.27
C GLY A 344 -0.85 -6.75 -8.04
N VAL A 345 -2.12 -6.98 -7.71
CA VAL A 345 -2.79 -6.43 -6.52
C VAL A 345 -2.69 -7.43 -5.38
N ASP A 346 -2.20 -7.00 -4.23
CA ASP A 346 -2.16 -7.86 -3.04
C ASP A 346 -3.58 -8.08 -2.49
N ILE A 347 -3.80 -9.21 -1.81
CA ILE A 347 -5.11 -9.62 -1.32
C ILE A 347 -5.01 -9.93 0.17
N TYR A 348 -6.02 -9.54 0.96
CA TYR A 348 -6.13 -9.97 2.35
C TYR A 348 -7.38 -10.83 2.54
N ALA A 349 -7.20 -12.13 2.61
CA ALA A 349 -8.29 -13.11 2.63
C ALA A 349 -8.10 -14.18 3.72
N ASN A 350 -9.14 -15.01 3.92
CA ASN A 350 -9.11 -16.13 4.87
C ASN A 350 -8.71 -17.41 4.17
N THR A 351 -7.76 -18.15 4.75
CA THR A 351 -7.36 -19.48 4.32
C THR A 351 -7.27 -20.39 5.54
N GLY A 352 -8.05 -21.48 5.57
CA GLY A 352 -8.07 -22.41 6.70
C GLY A 352 -8.42 -21.75 8.05
N GLY A 353 -9.22 -20.70 8.05
CA GLY A 353 -9.60 -19.97 9.26
C GLY A 353 -8.59 -18.89 9.72
N ILE A 354 -7.50 -18.70 8.98
CA ILE A 354 -6.47 -17.68 9.26
C ILE A 354 -6.54 -16.59 8.20
N SER A 355 -6.52 -15.33 8.64
CA SER A 355 -6.48 -14.17 7.75
C SER A 355 -5.03 -13.85 7.36
N VAL A 356 -4.72 -13.89 6.05
CA VAL A 356 -3.36 -13.69 5.53
C VAL A 356 -3.36 -12.80 4.27
N VAL A 357 -2.24 -12.12 4.06
CA VAL A 357 -1.95 -11.41 2.80
C VAL A 357 -1.44 -12.42 1.77
N TYR A 358 -1.97 -12.36 0.56
CA TYR A 358 -1.37 -12.93 -0.62
C TYR A 358 -0.70 -11.81 -1.42
N SER A 359 0.61 -11.84 -1.45
CA SER A 359 1.40 -10.82 -2.12
C SER A 359 1.61 -11.18 -3.59
N ASN A 360 1.37 -10.21 -4.48
CA ASN A 360 1.44 -10.38 -5.92
C ASN A 360 2.49 -9.45 -6.54
N ASP A 361 3.07 -9.89 -7.65
CA ASP A 361 4.08 -9.13 -8.37
C ASP A 361 3.46 -7.96 -9.15
N ASN A 362 3.78 -6.73 -8.71
CA ASN A 362 3.53 -5.50 -9.44
C ASN A 362 4.86 -4.80 -9.74
N ASN A 363 5.56 -5.23 -10.78
CA ASN A 363 6.91 -4.73 -11.10
C ASN A 363 7.87 -4.84 -9.88
N GLY A 364 7.84 -5.98 -9.20
CA GLY A 364 8.49 -6.32 -7.95
C GLY A 364 7.49 -6.55 -6.82
N TYR A 365 7.89 -7.31 -5.81
CA TYR A 365 7.13 -7.47 -4.58
C TYR A 365 7.30 -6.25 -3.67
N THR A 366 6.41 -6.09 -2.70
CA THR A 366 6.42 -4.93 -1.79
C THR A 366 7.72 -4.82 -1.00
N ASP A 367 8.26 -5.94 -0.56
CA ASP A 367 9.56 -6.00 0.13
C ASP A 367 10.72 -5.60 -0.78
N ASP A 368 10.74 -6.04 -2.03
CA ASP A 368 11.77 -5.63 -3.00
C ASP A 368 11.77 -4.11 -3.22
N ILE A 369 10.59 -3.50 -3.37
CA ILE A 369 10.46 -2.05 -3.57
C ILE A 369 10.92 -1.27 -2.34
N ASN A 370 10.53 -1.69 -1.13
CA ASN A 370 10.97 -1.06 0.12
C ASN A 370 12.49 -1.21 0.32
N ASN A 371 13.04 -2.39 0.04
CA ASN A 371 14.47 -2.66 0.12
C ASN A 371 15.29 -1.83 -0.88
N GLN A 372 14.79 -1.66 -2.12
CA GLN A 372 15.41 -0.79 -3.12
C GLN A 372 15.41 0.67 -2.67
N LEU A 373 14.30 1.15 -2.09
CA LEU A 373 14.18 2.52 -1.59
C LEU A 373 15.19 2.77 -0.46
N TRP A 374 15.26 1.87 0.54
CA TRP A 374 16.22 1.95 1.62
C TRP A 374 17.66 1.93 1.08
N LEU A 375 17.98 0.98 0.21
CA LEU A 375 19.33 0.83 -0.34
C LEU A 375 19.79 2.09 -1.07
N LYS A 376 18.90 2.68 -1.90
CA LYS A 376 19.17 3.95 -2.58
C LYS A 376 19.55 5.04 -1.57
N LYS A 377 18.72 5.24 -0.54
CA LYS A 377 18.94 6.28 0.48
C LYS A 377 20.17 6.01 1.32
N ALA A 378 20.43 4.78 1.70
CA ALA A 378 21.61 4.41 2.46
C ALA A 378 22.91 4.67 1.66
N LEU A 379 22.94 4.36 0.36
CA LEU A 379 24.07 4.65 -0.51
C LEU A 379 24.28 6.16 -0.70
N GLU A 380 23.21 6.93 -0.91
CA GLU A 380 23.29 8.40 -1.00
C GLU A 380 23.92 9.00 0.27
N VAL A 381 23.47 8.57 1.44
CA VAL A 381 23.99 9.03 2.75
C VAL A 381 25.44 8.59 2.96
N ALA A 382 25.78 7.35 2.65
CA ALA A 382 27.14 6.83 2.80
C ALA A 382 28.16 7.59 1.94
N GLY A 383 27.83 7.82 0.67
CA GLY A 383 28.66 8.61 -0.24
C GLY A 383 28.82 10.06 0.24
N PHE A 384 27.72 10.72 0.60
CA PHE A 384 27.75 12.10 1.12
C PHE A 384 28.58 12.21 2.40
N ASN A 385 28.39 11.31 3.36
CA ASN A 385 29.11 11.34 4.64
C ASN A 385 30.60 11.08 4.44
N TYR A 386 30.98 10.17 3.55
CA TYR A 386 32.40 9.96 3.22
C TYR A 386 33.05 11.23 2.68
N LEU A 387 32.39 11.93 1.73
CA LEU A 387 32.92 13.16 1.15
C LEU A 387 33.00 14.30 2.17
N ARG A 388 32.04 14.39 3.12
CA ARG A 388 31.89 15.48 4.08
C ARG A 388 32.79 15.34 5.33
N GLN A 389 32.95 14.12 5.84
CA GLN A 389 33.65 13.88 7.13
C GLN A 389 35.15 14.09 7.08
N THR A 390 35.74 14.23 5.91
CA THR A 390 37.17 14.49 5.76
C THR A 390 37.44 15.97 5.94
N ASN A 391 38.22 16.33 6.98
CA ASN A 391 38.58 17.72 7.28
C ASN A 391 39.50 18.35 6.21
N THR A 392 40.14 17.52 5.37
CA THR A 392 40.96 17.95 4.24
C THR A 392 40.25 17.67 2.92
N LYS A 393 40.94 17.34 1.87
CA LYS A 393 40.34 16.90 0.60
C LYS A 393 40.48 15.38 0.45
N ILE A 394 39.49 14.75 -0.21
CA ILE A 394 39.67 13.40 -0.74
C ILE A 394 40.34 13.56 -2.11
N PRO A 395 41.55 13.01 -2.30
CA PRO A 395 42.27 13.18 -3.55
C PRO A 395 41.61 12.32 -4.66
N GLN A 396 41.71 12.80 -5.91
CA GLN A 396 41.32 12.02 -7.09
C GLN A 396 42.43 10.98 -7.41
N THR A 397 42.60 10.00 -6.54
CA THR A 397 43.56 8.90 -6.61
C THR A 397 42.86 7.57 -6.35
N GLU A 398 43.51 6.46 -6.62
CA GLU A 398 43.00 5.12 -6.30
C GLU A 398 42.72 4.95 -4.80
N GLU A 399 43.45 5.62 -3.94
CA GLU A 399 43.22 5.62 -2.49
C GLU A 399 41.88 6.31 -2.15
N GLY A 400 41.64 7.51 -2.70
CA GLY A 400 40.35 8.22 -2.51
C GLY A 400 39.15 7.42 -3.04
N MET A 401 39.30 6.76 -4.18
CA MET A 401 38.28 5.87 -4.76
C MET A 401 38.05 4.62 -3.92
N THR A 402 39.10 4.05 -3.36
CA THR A 402 39.01 2.89 -2.46
C THR A 402 38.24 3.25 -1.20
N GLY A 403 38.47 4.41 -0.62
CA GLY A 403 37.71 4.90 0.53
C GLY A 403 36.22 5.10 0.21
N LEU A 404 35.91 5.67 -0.96
CA LEU A 404 34.52 5.84 -1.40
C LEU A 404 33.83 4.48 -1.63
N LYS A 405 34.49 3.53 -2.31
CA LYS A 405 33.98 2.16 -2.50
C LYS A 405 33.78 1.43 -1.17
N ASN A 406 34.66 1.63 -0.19
CA ASN A 406 34.52 1.04 1.15
C ASN A 406 33.30 1.60 1.90
N ALA A 407 32.99 2.90 1.74
CA ALA A 407 31.77 3.47 2.32
C ALA A 407 30.50 2.81 1.75
N TYR A 408 30.47 2.57 0.44
CA TYR A 408 29.35 1.83 -0.18
C TYR A 408 29.33 0.34 0.21
N ALA A 409 30.50 -0.29 0.35
CA ALA A 409 30.59 -1.67 0.77
C ALA A 409 29.99 -1.89 2.17
N GLN A 410 30.12 -0.94 3.10
CA GLN A 410 29.49 -1.02 4.42
C GLN A 410 27.95 -1.10 4.31
N VAL A 411 27.33 -0.39 3.36
CA VAL A 411 25.88 -0.49 3.10
C VAL A 411 25.54 -1.87 2.54
N CYS A 412 26.31 -2.39 1.61
CA CYS A 412 26.10 -3.73 1.05
C CYS A 412 26.22 -4.82 2.12
N GLU A 413 27.22 -4.72 3.00
CA GLU A 413 27.39 -5.63 4.14
C GLU A 413 26.22 -5.53 5.14
N GLN A 414 25.68 -4.33 5.36
CA GLN A 414 24.48 -4.17 6.18
C GLN A 414 23.27 -4.83 5.53
N ALA A 415 23.10 -4.72 4.19
CA ALA A 415 22.05 -5.39 3.44
C ALA A 415 22.13 -6.93 3.55
N ILE A 416 23.35 -7.49 3.59
CA ILE A 416 23.57 -8.93 3.83
C ILE A 416 23.19 -9.30 5.27
N ARG A 417 23.70 -8.56 6.26
CA ARG A 417 23.36 -8.82 7.67
C ARG A 417 21.86 -8.78 7.92
N ASN A 418 21.16 -7.88 7.24
CA ASN A 418 19.73 -7.73 7.35
C ASN A 418 18.93 -8.85 6.67
N GLY A 419 19.52 -9.54 5.69
CA GLY A 419 18.89 -10.60 4.89
C GLY A 419 18.24 -10.09 3.59
N VAL A 420 18.46 -8.83 3.22
CA VAL A 420 17.99 -8.26 1.94
C VAL A 420 18.81 -8.79 0.76
N VAL A 421 20.11 -8.90 0.94
CA VAL A 421 21.07 -9.39 -0.07
C VAL A 421 21.59 -10.76 0.34
N GLY A 422 21.71 -11.66 -0.61
CA GLY A 422 22.25 -13.02 -0.39
C GLY A 422 23.14 -13.49 -1.52
N ALA A 423 24.11 -14.32 -1.18
CA ALA A 423 25.00 -15.01 -2.11
C ALA A 423 24.20 -15.91 -3.08
N GLY A 424 24.73 -16.13 -4.28
CA GLY A 424 24.16 -17.05 -5.27
C GLY A 424 24.46 -16.65 -6.71
N THR A 425 23.88 -17.38 -7.66
CA THR A 425 24.15 -17.20 -9.10
C THR A 425 23.52 -15.90 -9.63
N TRP A 426 24.27 -15.17 -10.46
CA TRP A 426 23.81 -13.97 -11.16
C TRP A 426 23.13 -14.32 -12.47
N ASN A 427 21.84 -14.01 -12.59
CA ASN A 427 21.05 -14.19 -13.80
C ASN A 427 20.59 -12.85 -14.42
N GLY A 428 21.20 -11.75 -14.01
CA GLY A 428 20.85 -10.40 -14.45
C GLY A 428 21.60 -9.96 -15.69
N SER A 429 21.84 -8.64 -15.79
CA SER A 429 22.57 -8.01 -16.89
C SER A 429 24.03 -8.53 -17.03
N ILE A 430 24.66 -8.19 -18.16
CA ILE A 430 26.07 -8.53 -18.42
C ILE A 430 26.96 -8.05 -17.27
N PRO A 431 27.88 -8.88 -16.73
CA PRO A 431 28.86 -8.47 -15.73
C PRO A 431 29.70 -7.26 -16.20
N PHE A 432 30.03 -6.40 -15.26
CA PHE A 432 30.91 -5.24 -15.48
C PHE A 432 32.22 -5.40 -14.73
N GLY A 433 33.26 -4.69 -15.16
CA GLY A 433 34.60 -4.81 -14.62
C GLY A 433 35.26 -6.12 -15.04
N ASP A 434 35.84 -6.84 -14.09
CA ASP A 434 36.42 -8.16 -14.26
C ASP A 434 35.33 -9.22 -14.06
N ALA A 435 34.98 -9.95 -15.12
CA ALA A 435 33.86 -10.89 -15.13
C ALA A 435 34.06 -12.08 -14.17
N GLU A 436 35.29 -12.57 -13.99
CA GLU A 436 35.59 -13.63 -13.05
C GLU A 436 35.39 -13.16 -11.59
N LYS A 437 35.98 -12.03 -11.24
CA LYS A 437 35.82 -11.42 -9.92
C LYS A 437 34.38 -10.99 -9.62
N PHE A 438 33.65 -10.53 -10.65
CA PHE A 438 32.21 -10.23 -10.53
C PHE A 438 31.44 -11.48 -10.12
N THR A 439 31.60 -12.57 -10.87
CA THR A 439 30.87 -13.83 -10.61
C THR A 439 31.22 -14.38 -9.24
N GLU A 440 32.53 -14.47 -8.93
CA GLU A 440 32.99 -14.95 -7.62
C GLU A 440 32.44 -14.10 -6.46
N ALA A 441 32.46 -12.79 -6.58
CA ALA A 441 31.93 -11.87 -5.54
C ALA A 441 30.43 -12.05 -5.32
N ILE A 442 29.63 -12.18 -6.38
CA ILE A 442 28.18 -12.41 -6.26
C ILE A 442 27.90 -13.80 -5.67
N GLU A 443 28.61 -14.83 -6.09
CA GLU A 443 28.43 -16.19 -5.57
C GLU A 443 28.84 -16.33 -4.10
N GLN A 444 29.86 -15.59 -3.65
CA GLN A 444 30.36 -15.67 -2.27
C GLN A 444 29.67 -14.69 -1.32
N LYS A 445 29.37 -13.45 -1.79
CA LYS A 445 28.91 -12.34 -0.94
C LYS A 445 27.56 -11.79 -1.33
N GLY A 446 27.10 -11.96 -2.58
CA GLY A 446 25.87 -11.39 -3.10
C GLY A 446 26.01 -9.96 -3.62
N TYR A 447 27.21 -9.35 -3.61
CA TYR A 447 27.42 -8.03 -4.21
C TYR A 447 28.81 -7.87 -4.83
N TYR A 448 28.92 -6.95 -5.80
CA TYR A 448 30.19 -6.54 -6.43
C TYR A 448 30.20 -5.03 -6.65
N ILE A 449 31.34 -4.39 -6.34
CA ILE A 449 31.56 -2.95 -6.50
C ILE A 449 32.75 -2.72 -7.42
N TYR A 450 32.55 -1.92 -8.45
CA TYR A 450 33.56 -1.60 -9.44
C TYR A 450 33.55 -0.12 -9.82
N SER A 451 34.71 0.41 -10.15
CA SER A 451 34.91 1.66 -10.87
C SER A 451 36.11 1.52 -11.78
N ILE A 452 36.11 2.20 -12.91
CA ILE A 452 37.30 2.30 -13.74
C ILE A 452 38.45 2.95 -12.95
N PRO A 453 39.70 2.58 -13.20
CA PRO A 453 40.88 3.26 -12.62
C PRO A 453 40.89 4.77 -12.97
N ILE A 454 41.35 5.60 -12.04
CA ILE A 454 41.47 7.04 -12.22
C ILE A 454 42.27 7.39 -13.48
N ALA A 455 43.30 6.60 -13.81
CA ALA A 455 44.11 6.81 -14.99
C ALA A 455 43.32 6.66 -16.31
N GLN A 456 42.21 5.93 -16.29
CA GLN A 456 41.33 5.73 -17.46
C GLN A 456 40.14 6.71 -17.51
N GLN A 457 39.99 7.56 -16.48
CA GLN A 457 38.94 8.57 -16.45
C GLN A 457 39.25 9.70 -17.45
N PRO A 458 38.26 10.17 -18.23
CA PRO A 458 38.43 11.32 -19.12
C PRO A 458 38.93 12.56 -18.38
N GLN A 459 39.89 13.29 -18.98
CA GLN A 459 40.47 14.49 -18.37
C GLN A 459 39.42 15.56 -18.05
N THR A 460 38.42 15.71 -18.91
CA THR A 460 37.30 16.66 -18.71
C THR A 460 36.50 16.38 -17.43
N GLU A 461 36.30 15.12 -17.06
CA GLU A 461 35.63 14.75 -15.81
C GLU A 461 36.53 14.98 -14.59
N ARG A 462 37.83 14.70 -14.73
CA ARG A 462 38.83 14.98 -13.68
C ARG A 462 38.92 16.47 -13.37
N GLU A 463 38.91 17.32 -14.41
CA GLU A 463 38.87 18.78 -14.24
C GLU A 463 37.60 19.28 -13.56
N GLN A 464 36.47 18.62 -13.76
CA GLN A 464 35.21 18.86 -13.04
C GLN A 464 35.23 18.29 -11.61
N ARG A 465 36.30 17.67 -11.17
CA ARG A 465 36.46 16.99 -9.86
C ARG A 465 35.43 15.91 -9.62
N LYS A 466 34.95 15.25 -10.66
CA LYS A 466 34.09 14.07 -10.57
C LYS A 466 34.91 12.84 -10.21
N ALA A 467 34.33 11.96 -9.41
CA ALA A 467 34.84 10.60 -9.26
C ALA A 467 34.45 9.77 -10.47
N PRO A 468 35.21 8.74 -10.87
CA PRO A 468 34.73 7.71 -11.78
C PRO A 468 33.42 7.12 -11.30
N VAL A 469 32.54 6.74 -12.23
CA VAL A 469 31.26 6.10 -11.87
C VAL A 469 31.53 4.83 -11.08
N VAL A 470 30.90 4.71 -9.92
CA VAL A 470 30.89 3.49 -9.12
C VAL A 470 29.67 2.66 -9.51
N GLN A 471 29.93 1.46 -10.01
CA GLN A 471 28.92 0.47 -10.35
C GLN A 471 28.80 -0.54 -9.23
N ILE A 472 27.58 -0.81 -8.77
CA ILE A 472 27.29 -1.75 -7.69
C ILE A 472 26.25 -2.75 -8.19
N ALA A 473 26.59 -4.04 -8.18
CA ALA A 473 25.64 -5.12 -8.39
C ALA A 473 25.31 -5.76 -7.05
N LEU A 474 24.03 -6.01 -6.81
CA LEU A 474 23.55 -6.69 -5.61
C LEU A 474 22.53 -7.75 -6.02
N LYS A 475 22.63 -8.92 -5.42
CA LYS A 475 21.67 -9.99 -5.58
C LYS A 475 20.73 -10.02 -4.40
N PHE A 476 19.46 -9.65 -4.60
CA PHE A 476 18.44 -9.78 -3.56
C PHE A 476 18.20 -11.26 -3.24
N SER A 477 18.01 -11.55 -1.94
CA SER A 477 17.76 -12.92 -1.46
C SER A 477 16.38 -13.43 -1.87
N GLY A 478 15.41 -12.52 -2.06
CA GLY A 478 14.02 -12.87 -2.32
C GLY A 478 13.34 -13.60 -1.16
N ALA A 479 12.11 -14.03 -1.37
CA ALA A 479 11.34 -14.85 -0.43
C ALA A 479 10.66 -16.01 -1.15
N ILE A 480 10.48 -17.13 -0.46
CA ILE A 480 9.69 -18.27 -0.99
C ILE A 480 8.23 -18.01 -0.67
N HIS A 481 7.39 -17.85 -1.72
CA HIS A 481 5.97 -17.60 -1.58
C HIS A 481 5.12 -18.87 -1.85
N PHE A 482 5.59 -19.78 -2.70
CA PHE A 482 4.88 -20.99 -3.12
C PHE A 482 5.80 -22.20 -3.04
N SER A 483 5.24 -23.38 -2.77
CA SER A 483 5.96 -24.66 -2.76
C SER A 483 5.11 -25.75 -3.39
N ASP A 484 5.62 -26.40 -4.42
CA ASP A 484 5.02 -27.59 -5.01
C ASP A 484 5.69 -28.84 -4.43
N VAL A 485 4.88 -29.76 -3.93
CA VAL A 485 5.37 -31.02 -3.34
C VAL A 485 4.78 -32.22 -4.12
N ILE A 486 5.66 -33.00 -4.70
CA ILE A 486 5.27 -34.24 -5.38
C ILE A 486 5.57 -35.42 -4.48
N VAL A 487 4.54 -36.19 -4.10
CA VAL A 487 4.68 -37.41 -3.29
C VAL A 487 4.31 -38.61 -4.14
N THR A 488 5.25 -39.53 -4.33
CA THR A 488 5.00 -40.83 -5.00
C THR A 488 4.92 -41.91 -3.93
N ILE A 489 3.80 -42.62 -3.89
CA ILE A 489 3.56 -43.74 -2.96
C ILE A 489 3.52 -45.04 -3.74
N GLN A 490 4.37 -46.02 -3.38
CA GLN A 490 4.29 -47.39 -3.85
C GLN A 490 3.65 -48.25 -2.77
N ARG A 491 2.65 -49.08 -3.13
CA ARG A 491 2.02 -50.09 -2.27
C ARG A 491 2.58 -51.48 -2.53
#